data_aba6ea8746b5b1611bc7f9b0f608d495
#
_entry.id   aba6ea8746b5b1611bc7f9b0f608d495
#
_cell.length_a   1.000
_cell.length_b   1.000
_cell.length_c   1.000
_cell.angle_alpha   90.00
_cell.angle_beta   90.00
_cell.angle_gamma   90.00
#
_symmetry.space_group_name_H-M   'P 1'
#
loop_
_entity.id
_entity.type
_entity.pdbx_description
1 polymer ?
#
loop_
_entity_poly.entity_id
_entity_poly.type
_entity_poly.pdbx_seq_one_letter_code
_entity_poly.pdbx_strand_id
1 'polypeptide(L)'
;GALADAKVIAGYAVSSWMPGWNLADRHWIHDAGGLFTFGGRQAVLTGVRYLNLPTVELTDEEGNLQSRFTPYALEVDAGYAYAWRGKLAAGLTCRYFRLDQKTLLTTYVACDLSLFYRDSLAGRPYFWQAGMQLSNIGEAYLPLKIEYAVSAGWEQGAHRVMCTGGIAHQELAYGFCTLGSAGVEYSFRKKIFLRGGYRSGRPAKGIFACTALGGGMKWHGIGLDATWRLASSDSPQRNAWHL
;
A
#
# COMPACT_ATOMS: atom_id res chain seq x y z
N GLY A 1 9.67 -3.95 -18.67
CA GLY A 1 9.28 -5.25 -18.99
C GLY A 1 7.92 -5.74 -18.51
N ALA A 2 7.54 -5.64 -17.23
CA ALA A 2 6.30 -6.27 -16.74
C ALA A 2 5.00 -5.65 -17.28
N LEU A 3 5.03 -4.40 -17.70
CA LEU A 3 3.86 -3.71 -18.29
C LEU A 3 3.68 -3.99 -19.80
N ALA A 4 4.69 -4.52 -20.48
CA ALA A 4 4.64 -4.69 -21.93
C ALA A 4 3.77 -5.89 -22.37
N ASP A 5 3.63 -6.92 -21.53
CA ASP A 5 3.00 -8.20 -21.91
C ASP A 5 1.68 -8.49 -21.19
N ALA A 6 1.33 -7.75 -20.14
CA ALA A 6 0.09 -7.97 -19.40
C ALA A 6 -1.01 -7.03 -19.88
N LYS A 7 -2.06 -7.57 -20.50
CA LYS A 7 -3.22 -6.77 -20.94
C LYS A 7 -4.15 -6.42 -19.79
N VAL A 8 -4.38 -7.34 -18.87
CA VAL A 8 -5.23 -7.16 -17.68
C VAL A 8 -4.61 -7.92 -16.50
N ILE A 9 -4.53 -7.26 -15.37
CA ILE A 9 -4.22 -7.86 -14.07
C ILE A 9 -5.33 -7.43 -13.13
N ALA A 10 -5.95 -8.37 -12.42
CA ALA A 10 -6.89 -8.09 -11.36
C ALA A 10 -6.39 -8.74 -10.07
N GLY A 11 -6.70 -8.14 -8.94
CA GLY A 11 -6.30 -8.63 -7.64
C GLY A 11 -7.36 -8.37 -6.57
N TYR A 12 -7.33 -9.20 -5.55
CA TYR A 12 -8.10 -9.03 -4.34
C TYR A 12 -7.19 -9.32 -3.15
N ALA A 13 -7.29 -8.52 -2.11
CA ALA A 13 -6.52 -8.70 -0.90
C ALA A 13 -7.39 -8.48 0.34
N VAL A 14 -7.01 -9.13 1.42
CA VAL A 14 -7.63 -8.97 2.73
C VAL A 14 -6.55 -8.66 3.75
N SER A 15 -6.78 -7.64 4.57
CA SER A 15 -5.86 -7.24 5.63
C SER A 15 -6.59 -7.17 6.96
N SER A 16 -5.95 -7.62 8.05
CA SER A 16 -6.49 -7.41 9.38
C SER A 16 -6.33 -5.94 9.80
N TRP A 17 -7.42 -5.35 10.33
CA TRP A 17 -7.42 -4.00 10.86
C TRP A 17 -7.11 -4.02 12.36
N MET A 18 -6.09 -3.27 12.79
CA MET A 18 -5.71 -3.05 14.20
C MET A 18 -5.77 -4.30 15.11
N PRO A 19 -5.20 -5.46 14.75
CA PRO A 19 -5.31 -6.68 15.51
C PRO A 19 -4.61 -6.62 16.89
N GLY A 20 -3.76 -5.62 17.11
CA GLY A 20 -3.08 -5.37 18.39
C GLY A 20 -3.99 -4.76 19.46
N TRP A 21 -5.12 -4.22 19.08
CA TRP A 21 -6.15 -3.77 20.00
C TRP A 21 -7.17 -4.90 20.18
N ASN A 22 -7.44 -5.32 21.42
CA ASN A 22 -8.42 -6.35 21.75
C ASN A 22 -9.85 -5.85 21.51
N LEU A 23 -10.15 -5.49 20.26
CA LEU A 23 -11.50 -5.22 19.82
C LEU A 23 -12.22 -6.55 19.71
N ALA A 24 -13.42 -6.63 20.28
CA ALA A 24 -14.21 -7.87 20.39
C ALA A 24 -14.45 -8.53 19.03
N ASP A 25 -14.47 -7.74 17.94
CA ASP A 25 -14.64 -8.22 16.58
C ASP A 25 -13.38 -7.92 15.73
N ARG A 26 -12.94 -8.92 14.99
CA ARG A 26 -11.84 -8.76 14.05
C ARG A 26 -12.36 -8.06 12.79
N HIS A 27 -11.84 -6.86 12.54
CA HIS A 27 -12.19 -6.09 11.37
C HIS A 27 -11.17 -6.32 10.25
N TRP A 28 -11.69 -6.41 9.05
CA TRP A 28 -10.91 -6.67 7.85
C TRP A 28 -11.04 -5.52 6.86
N ILE A 29 -9.93 -5.18 6.24
CA ILE A 29 -9.90 -4.31 5.07
C ILE A 29 -9.93 -5.23 3.85
N HIS A 30 -10.85 -4.96 2.95
CA HIS A 30 -10.97 -5.62 1.67
C HIS A 30 -10.49 -4.69 0.58
N ASP A 31 -9.53 -5.13 -0.21
CA ASP A 31 -8.98 -4.40 -1.35
C ASP A 31 -9.26 -5.19 -2.63
N ALA A 32 -9.84 -4.56 -3.62
CA ALA A 32 -9.99 -5.12 -4.96
C ALA A 32 -9.47 -4.12 -5.98
N GLY A 33 -8.74 -4.59 -6.98
CA GLY A 33 -8.20 -3.66 -7.97
C GLY A 33 -7.88 -4.31 -9.31
N GLY A 34 -7.69 -3.46 -10.30
CA GLY A 34 -7.35 -3.86 -11.64
C GLY A 34 -6.34 -2.93 -12.29
N LEU A 35 -5.51 -3.49 -13.15
CA LEU A 35 -4.59 -2.79 -14.03
C LEU A 35 -4.83 -3.24 -15.46
N PHE A 36 -5.09 -2.30 -16.33
CA PHE A 36 -5.25 -2.52 -17.75
C PHE A 36 -4.13 -1.80 -18.51
N THR A 37 -3.35 -2.54 -19.30
CA THR A 37 -2.26 -1.98 -20.11
C THR A 37 -2.61 -2.00 -21.60
N PHE A 38 -2.27 -0.94 -22.33
CA PHE A 38 -2.52 -0.81 -23.76
C PHE A 38 -1.41 -0.02 -24.46
N GLY A 39 -1.24 -0.29 -25.75
CA GLY A 39 -0.22 0.37 -26.56
C GLY A 39 1.23 0.15 -26.07
N GLY A 40 1.48 -0.84 -25.19
CA GLY A 40 2.79 -1.16 -24.65
C GLY A 40 3.45 -0.09 -23.78
N ARG A 41 2.75 1.04 -23.56
CA ARG A 41 3.30 2.19 -22.81
C ARG A 41 2.32 2.83 -21.84
N GLN A 42 1.06 2.49 -21.90
CA GLN A 42 -0.02 3.11 -21.15
C GLN A 42 -0.64 2.10 -20.22
N ALA A 43 -1.05 2.57 -19.05
CA ALA A 43 -1.77 1.77 -18.08
C ALA A 43 -2.86 2.61 -17.41
N VAL A 44 -4.03 2.00 -17.24
CA VAL A 44 -5.11 2.48 -16.37
C VAL A 44 -5.19 1.55 -15.19
N LEU A 45 -5.30 2.10 -14.00
CA LEU A 45 -5.53 1.37 -12.77
C LEU A 45 -6.82 1.83 -12.12
N THR A 46 -7.46 0.93 -11.40
CA THR A 46 -8.62 1.23 -10.56
C THR A 46 -8.58 0.33 -9.34
N GLY A 47 -9.06 0.84 -8.22
CA GLY A 47 -9.12 0.12 -6.97
C GLY A 47 -10.33 0.51 -6.14
N VAL A 48 -10.74 -0.40 -5.28
CA VAL A 48 -11.75 -0.19 -4.25
C VAL A 48 -11.23 -0.80 -2.96
N ARG A 49 -11.24 -0.01 -1.90
CA ARG A 49 -10.93 -0.46 -0.54
C ARG A 49 -12.14 -0.25 0.34
N TYR A 50 -12.49 -1.28 1.11
CA TYR A 50 -13.63 -1.25 2.00
C TYR A 50 -13.26 -1.78 3.38
N LEU A 51 -13.67 -1.07 4.42
CA LEU A 51 -13.48 -1.42 5.82
C LEU A 51 -14.79 -1.27 6.57
N ASN A 52 -15.24 -2.34 7.24
CA ASN A 52 -16.25 -2.28 8.27
C ASN A 52 -15.61 -1.99 9.62
N LEU A 53 -16.17 -1.02 10.34
CA LEU A 53 -15.81 -0.75 11.72
C LEU A 53 -16.79 -1.47 12.68
N PRO A 54 -16.48 -1.54 14.00
CA PRO A 54 -17.38 -2.15 14.99
C PRO A 54 -18.76 -1.52 14.96
N THR A 55 -19.80 -2.33 15.09
CA THR A 55 -21.16 -1.84 15.27
C THR A 55 -21.27 -1.07 16.59
N VAL A 56 -21.78 0.15 16.50
CA VAL A 56 -22.01 1.04 17.65
C VAL A 56 -23.49 1.00 18.01
N GLU A 57 -23.77 0.81 19.29
CA GLU A 57 -25.10 0.95 19.87
C GLU A 57 -25.32 2.40 20.27
N LEU A 58 -26.40 2.98 19.77
CA LEU A 58 -26.82 4.34 20.11
C LEU A 58 -27.91 4.26 21.15
N THR A 59 -27.65 4.87 22.31
CA THR A 59 -28.57 4.92 23.43
C THR A 59 -29.17 6.32 23.61
N ASP A 60 -30.35 6.43 24.18
CA ASP A 60 -30.92 7.72 24.60
C ASP A 60 -30.27 8.18 25.91
N GLU A 61 -30.74 9.36 26.43
CA GLU A 61 -30.25 9.93 27.69
C GLU A 61 -30.52 9.04 28.89
N GLU A 62 -31.54 8.18 28.82
CA GLU A 62 -31.92 7.19 29.85
C GLU A 62 -31.14 5.89 29.73
N GLY A 63 -30.28 5.71 28.70
CA GLY A 63 -29.47 4.52 28.47
C GLY A 63 -30.20 3.40 27.72
N ASN A 64 -31.40 3.62 27.20
CA ASN A 64 -32.11 2.62 26.39
C ASN A 64 -31.55 2.58 24.95
N LEU A 65 -31.46 1.38 24.38
CA LEU A 65 -31.00 1.20 22.99
C LEU A 65 -31.98 1.81 22.01
N GLN A 66 -31.55 2.86 21.31
CA GLN A 66 -32.32 3.49 20.23
C GLN A 66 -32.10 2.84 18.88
N SER A 67 -30.84 2.60 18.52
CA SER A 67 -30.51 2.01 17.24
C SER A 67 -29.09 1.41 17.23
N ARG A 68 -28.81 0.55 16.26
CA ARG A 68 -27.46 0.04 15.95
C ARG A 68 -27.01 0.61 14.63
N PHE A 69 -25.73 0.99 14.56
CA PHE A 69 -25.09 1.49 13.35
C PHE A 69 -23.72 0.87 13.16
N THR A 70 -23.43 0.41 11.95
CA THR A 70 -22.11 -0.11 11.60
C THR A 70 -21.40 0.94 10.73
N PRO A 71 -20.41 1.67 11.29
CA PRO A 71 -19.61 2.61 10.53
C PRO A 71 -18.81 1.88 9.43
N TYR A 72 -18.55 2.56 8.34
CA TYR A 72 -17.72 2.01 7.28
C TYR A 72 -16.82 3.07 6.66
N ALA A 73 -15.69 2.62 6.10
CA ALA A 73 -14.84 3.43 5.25
C ALA A 73 -14.79 2.81 3.85
N LEU A 74 -14.95 3.64 2.84
CA LEU A 74 -14.86 3.29 1.43
C LEU A 74 -13.85 4.20 0.75
N GLU A 75 -12.92 3.61 0.02
CA GLU A 75 -11.99 4.32 -0.86
C GLU A 75 -12.13 3.76 -2.27
N VAL A 76 -12.20 4.64 -3.25
CA VAL A 76 -12.20 4.30 -4.67
C VAL A 76 -11.09 5.10 -5.32
N ASP A 77 -10.23 4.42 -6.07
CA ASP A 77 -9.16 5.07 -6.80
C ASP A 77 -9.20 4.74 -8.29
N ALA A 78 -8.75 5.70 -9.09
CA ALA A 78 -8.53 5.56 -10.52
C ALA A 78 -7.26 6.31 -10.91
N GLY A 79 -6.46 5.72 -11.78
CA GLY A 79 -5.20 6.30 -12.19
C GLY A 79 -4.81 5.96 -13.62
N TYR A 80 -3.89 6.76 -14.12
CA TYR A 80 -3.28 6.61 -15.43
C TYR A 80 -1.77 6.73 -15.32
N ALA A 81 -1.05 5.88 -16.04
CA ALA A 81 0.40 5.91 -16.12
C ALA A 81 0.88 5.79 -17.57
N TYR A 82 1.98 6.50 -17.86
CA TYR A 82 2.63 6.46 -19.14
C TYR A 82 4.13 6.15 -18.98
N ALA A 83 4.65 5.24 -19.80
CA ALA A 83 6.06 4.84 -19.83
C ALA A 83 6.79 5.35 -21.09
N TRP A 84 7.88 6.10 -20.89
CA TRP A 84 8.76 6.58 -21.96
C TRP A 84 9.91 5.60 -22.15
N ARG A 85 10.06 5.13 -23.39
CA ARG A 85 11.17 4.25 -23.80
C ARG A 85 11.42 3.05 -22.88
N GLY A 86 10.39 2.61 -22.14
CA GLY A 86 10.47 1.46 -21.23
C GLY A 86 11.33 1.65 -19.96
N LYS A 87 11.90 2.83 -19.75
CA LYS A 87 12.76 3.11 -18.59
C LYS A 87 12.15 4.09 -17.59
N LEU A 88 11.53 5.15 -18.07
CA LEU A 88 10.92 6.20 -17.27
C LEU A 88 9.41 6.06 -17.36
N ALA A 89 8.71 6.12 -16.23
CA ALA A 89 7.25 6.14 -16.19
C ALA A 89 6.76 7.23 -15.22
N ALA A 90 5.66 7.88 -15.56
CA ALA A 90 4.95 8.77 -14.66
C ALA A 90 3.49 8.34 -14.56
N GLY A 91 2.89 8.59 -13.41
CA GLY A 91 1.50 8.25 -13.13
C GLY A 91 0.81 9.32 -12.29
N LEU A 92 -0.49 9.42 -12.51
CA LEU A 92 -1.42 10.19 -11.71
C LEU A 92 -2.51 9.23 -11.23
N THR A 93 -2.81 9.25 -9.93
CA THR A 93 -3.94 8.51 -9.35
C THR A 93 -4.79 9.47 -8.56
N CYS A 94 -6.09 9.47 -8.76
CA CYS A 94 -7.03 10.22 -7.94
C CYS A 94 -7.85 9.25 -7.11
N ARG A 95 -8.10 9.63 -5.87
CA ARG A 95 -8.74 8.82 -4.84
C ARG A 95 -9.93 9.58 -4.26
N TYR A 96 -11.05 8.92 -4.22
CA TYR A 96 -12.23 9.34 -3.47
C TYR A 96 -12.33 8.51 -2.20
N PHE A 97 -12.49 9.17 -1.06
CA PHE A 97 -12.67 8.52 0.24
C PHE A 97 -13.96 8.97 0.88
N ARG A 98 -14.64 8.04 1.55
CA ARG A 98 -15.84 8.26 2.35
C ARG A 98 -15.73 7.47 3.65
N LEU A 99 -15.87 8.16 4.77
CA LEU A 99 -16.04 7.57 6.10
C LEU A 99 -17.41 8.00 6.63
N ASP A 100 -18.26 7.02 6.89
CA ASP A 100 -19.61 7.22 7.43
C ASP A 100 -19.66 6.70 8.87
N GLN A 101 -19.87 7.62 9.81
CA GLN A 101 -19.98 7.34 11.24
C GLN A 101 -21.38 7.70 11.77
N LYS A 102 -22.40 7.79 10.91
CA LYS A 102 -23.77 8.22 11.15
C LYS A 102 -23.90 9.71 11.53
N THR A 103 -23.22 10.13 12.59
CA THR A 103 -23.21 11.53 13.06
C THR A 103 -22.21 12.41 12.34
N LEU A 104 -21.18 11.82 11.78
CA LEU A 104 -20.12 12.47 11.02
C LEU A 104 -19.91 11.75 9.70
N LEU A 105 -20.11 12.45 8.60
CA LEU A 105 -19.77 12.01 7.26
C LEU A 105 -18.54 12.79 6.79
N THR A 106 -17.44 12.07 6.57
CA THR A 106 -16.22 12.66 6.03
C THR A 106 -16.01 12.14 4.61
N THR A 107 -15.87 13.07 3.67
CA THR A 107 -15.55 12.76 2.26
C THR A 107 -14.43 13.66 1.78
N TYR A 108 -13.51 13.11 1.00
CA TYR A 108 -12.47 13.91 0.35
C TYR A 108 -12.03 13.29 -0.99
N VAL A 109 -11.39 14.12 -1.79
CA VAL A 109 -10.71 13.73 -3.03
C VAL A 109 -9.27 14.15 -2.94
N ALA A 110 -8.35 13.22 -3.12
CA ALA A 110 -6.92 13.48 -3.15
C ALA A 110 -6.30 12.87 -4.40
N CYS A 111 -5.23 13.47 -4.90
CA CYS A 111 -4.48 12.92 -6.01
C CYS A 111 -3.03 12.64 -5.62
N ASP A 112 -2.47 11.61 -6.24
CA ASP A 112 -1.08 11.18 -6.08
C ASP A 112 -0.36 11.29 -7.41
N LEU A 113 0.84 11.88 -7.41
CA LEU A 113 1.75 11.90 -8.55
C LEU A 113 2.89 10.94 -8.30
N SER A 114 3.24 10.15 -9.29
CA SER A 114 4.35 9.20 -9.21
C SER A 114 5.30 9.31 -10.39
N LEU A 115 6.59 9.14 -10.12
CA LEU A 115 7.64 9.03 -11.11
C LEU A 115 8.48 7.79 -10.81
N PHE A 116 8.78 7.01 -11.83
CA PHE A 116 9.54 5.78 -11.70
C PHE A 116 10.56 5.66 -12.82
N TYR A 117 11.78 5.29 -12.47
CA TYR A 117 12.85 5.00 -13.41
C TYR A 117 13.44 3.62 -13.15
N ARG A 118 13.74 2.88 -14.22
CA ARG A 118 14.42 1.58 -14.14
C ARG A 118 15.45 1.46 -15.25
N ASP A 119 16.63 0.95 -14.90
CA ASP A 119 17.68 0.61 -15.84
C ASP A 119 18.42 -0.68 -15.45
N SER A 120 19.18 -1.22 -16.37
CA SER A 120 20.03 -2.40 -16.17
C SER A 120 21.41 -2.14 -16.75
N LEU A 121 22.44 -2.67 -16.11
CA LEU A 121 23.80 -2.60 -16.62
C LEU A 121 23.95 -3.55 -17.80
N ALA A 122 24.28 -2.99 -18.97
CA ALA A 122 24.44 -3.77 -20.20
C ALA A 122 25.45 -4.92 -20.03
N GLY A 123 25.02 -6.12 -20.39
CA GLY A 123 25.85 -7.35 -20.29
C GLY A 123 26.14 -7.83 -18.87
N ARG A 124 25.49 -7.26 -17.85
CA ARG A 124 25.64 -7.67 -16.44
C ARG A 124 24.30 -8.03 -15.82
N PRO A 125 24.27 -8.91 -14.82
CA PRO A 125 23.03 -9.36 -14.15
C PRO A 125 22.49 -8.32 -13.15
N TYR A 126 22.96 -7.08 -13.17
CA TYR A 126 22.57 -6.03 -12.22
C TYR A 126 21.55 -5.08 -12.84
N PHE A 127 20.59 -4.69 -12.02
CA PHE A 127 19.61 -3.65 -12.35
C PHE A 127 19.43 -2.71 -11.16
N TRP A 128 18.93 -1.52 -11.44
CA TRP A 128 18.53 -0.58 -10.42
C TRP A 128 17.23 0.13 -10.81
N GLN A 129 16.55 0.64 -9.85
CA GLN A 129 15.33 1.40 -10.04
C GLN A 129 15.21 2.48 -8.97
N ALA A 130 14.57 3.58 -9.32
CA ALA A 130 14.28 4.67 -8.40
C ALA A 130 12.83 5.12 -8.60
N GLY A 131 12.18 5.52 -7.52
CA GLY A 131 10.82 6.03 -7.56
C GLY A 131 10.66 7.22 -6.62
N MET A 132 9.75 8.10 -7.00
CA MET A 132 9.27 9.20 -6.18
C MET A 132 7.76 9.25 -6.26
N GLN A 133 7.11 9.51 -5.14
CA GLN A 133 5.67 9.72 -5.06
C GLN A 133 5.37 10.94 -4.19
N LEU A 134 4.48 11.77 -4.68
CA LEU A 134 3.86 12.86 -3.95
C LEU A 134 2.39 12.52 -3.76
N SER A 135 1.95 12.33 -2.53
CA SER A 135 0.62 11.82 -2.20
C SER A 135 -0.20 12.83 -1.43
N ASN A 136 -1.53 12.67 -1.53
CA ASN A 136 -2.54 13.48 -0.84
C ASN A 136 -2.57 14.95 -1.31
N ILE A 137 -2.37 15.18 -2.61
CA ILE A 137 -2.48 16.50 -3.20
C ILE A 137 -3.96 16.89 -3.28
N GLY A 138 -4.30 18.10 -2.86
CA GLY A 138 -5.64 18.68 -2.99
C GLY A 138 -6.54 18.52 -1.76
N GLU A 139 -6.06 17.85 -0.71
CA GLU A 139 -6.85 17.64 0.50
C GLU A 139 -6.15 18.19 1.75
N ALA A 140 -6.80 19.15 2.41
CA ALA A 140 -6.24 19.82 3.59
C ALA A 140 -6.22 18.95 4.85
N TYR A 141 -7.10 17.95 4.93
CA TYR A 141 -7.19 17.06 6.11
C TYR A 141 -6.23 15.87 6.04
N LEU A 142 -5.66 15.62 4.87
CA LEU A 142 -4.65 14.55 4.72
C LEU A 142 -3.25 15.16 4.68
N PRO A 143 -2.33 14.60 5.46
CA PRO A 143 -0.95 15.07 5.45
C PRO A 143 -0.32 14.87 4.07
N LEU A 144 0.23 15.92 3.49
CA LEU A 144 1.05 15.81 2.29
C LEU A 144 2.22 14.88 2.58
N LYS A 145 2.45 13.93 1.68
CA LYS A 145 3.50 12.91 1.83
C LYS A 145 4.36 12.85 0.60
N ILE A 146 5.67 12.89 0.79
CA ILE A 146 6.66 12.70 -0.28
C ILE A 146 7.46 11.45 0.06
N GLU A 147 7.54 10.51 -0.86
CA GLU A 147 8.28 9.27 -0.71
C GLU A 147 9.32 9.13 -1.83
N TYR A 148 10.49 8.68 -1.46
CA TYR A 148 11.57 8.32 -2.36
C TYR A 148 12.00 6.89 -2.06
N ALA A 149 12.26 6.11 -3.09
CA ALA A 149 12.79 4.77 -2.94
C ALA A 149 13.82 4.48 -4.04
N VAL A 150 14.88 3.80 -3.66
CA VAL A 150 15.89 3.28 -4.59
C VAL A 150 16.04 1.80 -4.30
N SER A 151 16.08 1.02 -5.38
CA SER A 151 16.36 -0.41 -5.29
C SER A 151 17.50 -0.78 -6.21
N ALA A 152 18.32 -1.70 -5.77
CA ALA A 152 19.33 -2.34 -6.58
C ALA A 152 19.15 -3.86 -6.49
N GLY A 153 19.46 -4.55 -7.56
CA GLY A 153 19.26 -5.99 -7.59
C GLY A 153 20.17 -6.69 -8.57
N TRP A 154 20.22 -8.00 -8.38
CA TRP A 154 20.95 -8.95 -9.19
C TRP A 154 19.96 -10.02 -9.68
N GLU A 155 20.06 -10.37 -10.96
CA GLU A 155 19.21 -11.38 -11.58
C GLU A 155 20.08 -12.26 -12.49
N GLN A 156 20.23 -13.53 -12.14
CA GLN A 156 20.97 -14.52 -12.91
C GLN A 156 20.27 -15.88 -12.89
N GLY A 157 19.96 -16.38 -14.07
CA GLY A 157 19.27 -17.66 -14.22
C GLY A 157 17.92 -17.68 -13.52
N ALA A 158 17.76 -18.59 -12.56
CA ALA A 158 16.53 -18.74 -11.80
C ALA A 158 16.41 -17.79 -10.60
N HIS A 159 17.47 -17.11 -10.23
CA HIS A 159 17.60 -16.36 -8.99
C HIS A 159 17.54 -14.86 -9.22
N ARG A 160 16.82 -14.15 -8.37
CA ARG A 160 16.83 -12.70 -8.33
C ARG A 160 16.82 -12.24 -6.87
N VAL A 161 17.69 -11.31 -6.55
CA VAL A 161 17.74 -10.62 -5.25
C VAL A 161 17.57 -9.14 -5.52
N MET A 162 16.78 -8.47 -4.71
CA MET A 162 16.59 -7.02 -4.77
C MET A 162 16.62 -6.45 -3.36
N CYS A 163 17.41 -5.42 -3.15
CA CYS A 163 17.42 -4.61 -1.93
C CYS A 163 16.81 -3.24 -2.23
N THR A 164 16.01 -2.73 -1.31
CA THR A 164 15.33 -1.44 -1.44
C THR A 164 15.60 -0.61 -0.20
N GLY A 165 15.92 0.66 -0.38
CA GLY A 165 15.93 1.68 0.67
C GLY A 165 14.96 2.79 0.31
N GLY A 166 14.28 3.37 1.30
CA GLY A 166 13.32 4.43 1.07
C GLY A 166 13.26 5.43 2.22
N ILE A 167 12.84 6.64 1.89
CA ILE A 167 12.60 7.72 2.84
C ILE A 167 11.22 8.30 2.53
N ALA A 168 10.42 8.49 3.56
CA ALA A 168 9.14 9.18 3.49
C ALA A 168 9.18 10.44 4.37
N HIS A 169 8.80 11.56 3.79
CA HIS A 169 8.52 12.80 4.51
C HIS A 169 7.01 13.01 4.54
N GLN A 170 6.47 13.12 5.72
CA GLN A 170 5.04 13.30 5.93
C GLN A 170 4.80 14.51 6.82
N GLU A 171 3.90 15.37 6.39
CA GLU A 171 3.37 16.45 7.22
C GLU A 171 2.42 15.85 8.27
N LEU A 172 2.52 16.32 9.51
CA LEU A 172 1.63 15.96 10.61
C LEU A 172 1.17 17.24 11.28
N ALA A 173 0.11 17.19 12.10
CA ALA A 173 -0.43 18.34 12.82
C ALA A 173 0.64 19.12 13.65
N TYR A 174 1.72 18.44 14.02
CA TYR A 174 2.83 19.01 14.82
C TYR A 174 4.17 19.04 14.04
N GLY A 175 4.11 19.31 12.72
CA GLY A 175 5.27 19.46 11.84
C GLY A 175 5.67 18.16 11.10
N PHE A 176 6.73 18.24 10.33
CA PHE A 176 7.18 17.15 9.47
C PHE A 176 7.72 15.95 10.25
N CYS A 177 7.47 14.77 9.73
CA CYS A 177 8.05 13.51 10.18
C CYS A 177 8.77 12.81 9.03
N THR A 178 10.01 12.40 9.27
CA THR A 178 10.80 11.62 8.32
C THR A 178 10.91 10.19 8.81
N LEU A 179 10.59 9.25 7.94
CA LEU A 179 10.64 7.81 8.20
C LEU A 179 11.55 7.14 7.17
N GLY A 180 12.42 6.27 7.64
CA GLY A 180 13.24 5.42 6.80
C GLY A 180 12.63 4.03 6.64
N SER A 181 12.89 3.39 5.51
CA SER A 181 12.52 2.00 5.26
C SER A 181 13.63 1.25 4.53
N ALA A 182 13.71 -0.04 4.78
CA ALA A 182 14.61 -0.94 4.06
C ALA A 182 13.93 -2.28 3.83
N GLY A 183 14.24 -2.94 2.73
CA GLY A 183 13.65 -4.23 2.41
C GLY A 183 14.54 -5.07 1.51
N VAL A 184 14.29 -6.36 1.52
CA VAL A 184 14.93 -7.33 0.65
C VAL A 184 13.87 -8.26 0.07
N GLU A 185 13.99 -8.57 -1.20
CA GLU A 185 13.22 -9.58 -1.90
C GLU A 185 14.15 -10.59 -2.55
N TYR A 186 13.91 -11.85 -2.31
CA TYR A 186 14.47 -12.96 -3.06
C TYR A 186 13.38 -13.61 -3.89
N SER A 187 13.65 -13.87 -5.16
CA SER A 187 12.72 -14.65 -5.99
C SER A 187 13.43 -15.77 -6.72
N PHE A 188 12.76 -16.93 -6.76
CA PHE A 188 13.20 -18.12 -7.48
C PHE A 188 12.31 -18.35 -8.70
N ARG A 189 12.92 -18.41 -9.89
CA ARG A 189 12.23 -18.60 -11.18
C ARG A 189 11.09 -17.60 -11.44
N LYS A 190 11.10 -16.44 -10.75
CA LYS A 190 9.98 -15.45 -10.78
C LYS A 190 8.62 -16.05 -10.36
N LYS A 191 8.64 -17.19 -9.67
CA LYS A 191 7.46 -17.94 -9.23
C LYS A 191 7.31 -17.94 -7.72
N ILE A 192 8.41 -18.05 -6.97
CA ILE A 192 8.41 -18.06 -5.50
C ILE A 192 9.11 -16.79 -5.05
N PHE A 193 8.55 -16.13 -4.05
CA PHE A 193 9.03 -14.85 -3.51
C PHE A 193 9.13 -14.95 -2.00
N LEU A 194 10.25 -14.49 -1.45
CA LEU A 194 10.43 -14.27 -0.02
C LEU A 194 10.81 -12.81 0.19
N ARG A 195 10.18 -12.17 1.15
CA ARG A 195 10.33 -10.74 1.39
C ARG A 195 10.54 -10.47 2.87
N GLY A 196 11.43 -9.54 3.16
CA GLY A 196 11.62 -9.01 4.50
C GLY A 196 11.80 -7.51 4.42
N GLY A 197 11.26 -6.79 5.40
CA GLY A 197 11.38 -5.35 5.40
C GLY A 197 11.24 -4.76 6.79
N TYR A 198 11.78 -3.56 6.94
CA TYR A 198 11.71 -2.76 8.15
C TYR A 198 11.32 -1.33 7.80
N ARG A 199 10.47 -0.74 8.61
CA ARG A 199 10.15 0.69 8.59
C ARG A 199 10.41 1.29 9.95
N SER A 200 11.15 2.38 10.00
CA SER A 200 11.36 3.15 11.22
C SER A 200 10.05 3.78 11.70
N GLY A 201 10.01 4.11 12.98
CA GLY A 201 8.86 4.75 13.61
C GLY A 201 9.24 6.01 14.37
N ARG A 202 8.24 6.75 14.78
CA ARG A 202 8.29 7.86 15.73
C ARG A 202 7.14 7.73 16.72
N PRO A 203 7.27 6.91 17.78
CA PRO A 203 6.18 6.64 18.73
C PRO A 203 5.57 7.90 19.34
N ALA A 204 6.39 8.91 19.63
CA ALA A 204 5.93 10.21 20.12
C ALA A 204 4.97 10.94 19.15
N LYS A 205 4.91 10.54 17.88
CA LYS A 205 4.01 11.04 16.85
C LYS A 205 2.96 9.99 16.44
N GLY A 206 2.78 8.92 17.21
CA GLY A 206 1.83 7.85 16.91
C GLY A 206 2.23 6.92 15.76
N ILE A 207 3.48 7.01 15.28
CA ILE A 207 3.99 6.17 14.20
C ILE A 207 4.93 5.13 14.78
N PHE A 208 4.53 3.87 14.72
CA PHE A 208 5.31 2.76 15.26
C PHE A 208 6.21 2.14 14.20
N ALA A 209 7.42 1.74 14.62
CA ALA A 209 8.30 0.94 13.80
C ALA A 209 7.69 -0.46 13.58
N CYS A 210 7.91 -1.02 12.41
CA CYS A 210 7.44 -2.38 12.12
C CYS A 210 8.43 -3.12 11.21
N THR A 211 8.53 -4.42 11.46
CA THR A 211 9.15 -5.40 10.56
C THR A 211 8.04 -6.15 9.84
N ALA A 212 8.24 -6.47 8.59
CA ALA A 212 7.32 -7.26 7.80
C ALA A 212 8.06 -8.46 7.21
N LEU A 213 7.46 -9.63 7.27
CA LEU A 213 7.91 -10.84 6.62
C LEU A 213 6.80 -11.31 5.67
N GLY A 214 7.17 -11.65 4.45
CA GLY A 214 6.20 -12.05 3.44
C GLY A 214 6.72 -13.16 2.54
N GLY A 215 5.79 -13.88 1.97
CA GLY A 215 6.04 -14.89 0.96
C GLY A 215 4.96 -14.86 -0.12
N GLY A 216 5.33 -15.28 -1.30
CA GLY A 216 4.39 -15.32 -2.41
C GLY A 216 4.72 -16.41 -3.42
N MET A 217 3.72 -16.80 -4.19
CA MET A 217 3.86 -17.78 -5.25
C MET A 217 3.04 -17.36 -6.47
N LYS A 218 3.62 -17.58 -7.66
CA LYS A 218 2.92 -17.38 -8.94
C LYS A 218 2.85 -18.70 -9.70
N TRP A 219 1.64 -19.08 -10.11
CA TRP A 219 1.39 -20.30 -10.86
C TRP A 219 0.30 -20.07 -11.91
N HIS A 220 0.60 -20.34 -13.18
CA HIS A 220 -0.34 -20.23 -14.32
C HIS A 220 -1.13 -18.90 -14.37
N GLY A 221 -0.47 -17.78 -14.09
CA GLY A 221 -1.13 -16.46 -14.12
C GLY A 221 -1.81 -16.06 -12.81
N ILE A 222 -1.93 -16.97 -11.84
CA ILE A 222 -2.45 -16.69 -10.49
C ILE A 222 -1.28 -16.42 -9.56
N GLY A 223 -1.37 -15.34 -8.77
CA GLY A 223 -0.43 -15.00 -7.71
C GLY A 223 -1.11 -15.07 -6.36
N LEU A 224 -0.42 -15.63 -5.38
CA LEU A 224 -0.81 -15.63 -3.96
C LEU A 224 0.34 -15.01 -3.18
N ASP A 225 0.03 -14.05 -2.33
CA ASP A 225 1.01 -13.38 -1.47
C ASP A 225 0.46 -13.29 -0.04
N ALA A 226 1.31 -13.55 0.94
CA ALA A 226 0.98 -13.37 2.34
C ALA A 226 2.07 -12.53 3.02
N THR A 227 1.66 -11.62 3.90
CA THR A 227 2.57 -10.78 4.69
C THR A 227 2.12 -10.72 6.14
N TRP A 228 3.07 -10.85 7.03
CA TRP A 228 2.89 -10.72 8.47
C TRP A 228 3.70 -9.53 8.99
N ARG A 229 3.09 -8.65 9.76
CA ARG A 229 3.71 -7.48 10.39
C ARG A 229 3.99 -7.74 11.85
N LEU A 230 5.22 -7.50 12.24
CA LEU A 230 5.72 -7.51 13.61
C LEU A 230 5.97 -6.06 14.03
N ALA A 231 5.30 -5.61 15.07
CA ALA A 231 5.48 -4.27 15.62
C ALA A 231 5.56 -4.35 17.16
N SER A 232 5.92 -3.24 17.80
CA SER A 232 5.96 -3.14 19.27
C SER A 232 4.60 -3.44 19.91
N SER A 233 4.61 -3.76 21.22
CA SER A 233 3.40 -4.05 22.01
C SER A 233 2.34 -2.97 21.91
N ASP A 234 2.75 -1.73 21.78
CA ASP A 234 1.87 -0.55 21.80
C ASP A 234 1.31 -0.21 20.41
N SER A 235 1.76 -0.93 19.38
CA SER A 235 1.29 -0.69 18.01
C SER A 235 -0.04 -1.35 17.75
N PRO A 236 -1.06 -0.63 17.24
CA PRO A 236 -2.32 -1.22 16.81
C PRO A 236 -2.17 -2.20 15.65
N GLN A 237 -1.07 -2.11 14.89
CA GLN A 237 -0.75 -2.99 13.75
C GLN A 237 0.11 -4.21 14.16
N ARG A 238 0.28 -4.48 15.45
CA ARG A 238 0.99 -5.68 15.91
C ARG A 238 0.27 -6.94 15.43
N ASN A 239 1.04 -7.86 14.85
CA ASN A 239 0.53 -9.11 14.29
C ASN A 239 -0.53 -8.93 13.17
N ALA A 240 -0.47 -7.84 12.42
CA ALA A 240 -1.35 -7.65 11.28
C ALA A 240 -0.98 -8.60 10.12
N TRP A 241 -2.00 -9.14 9.48
CA TRP A 241 -1.92 -10.02 8.32
C TRP A 241 -2.42 -9.31 7.08
N HIS A 242 -1.81 -9.64 5.96
CA HIS A 242 -2.25 -9.23 4.63
C HIS A 242 -2.13 -10.43 3.68
N LEU A 243 -3.22 -10.79 3.03
CA LEU A 243 -3.35 -11.91 2.09
C LEU A 243 -3.80 -11.39 0.74
#